data_fb2fe452dbddea5ee205450ad34160d6
#
_entry.id   fb2fe452dbddea5ee205450ad34160d6
#
_cell.length_a   1.000
_cell.length_b   1.000
_cell.length_c   1.000
_cell.angle_alpha   90.00
_cell.angle_beta   90.00
_cell.angle_gamma   90.00
#
_symmetry.space_group_name_H-M   'P 1'
#
loop_
_entity.id
_entity.type
_entity.pdbx_description
1 polymer ?
#
loop_
_entity_poly.entity_id
_entity_poly.type
_entity_poly.pdbx_seq_one_letter_code
_entity_poly.pdbx_strand_id
1 'polypeptide(L)'
;GENIVDASSGFDQNSRPSVNITLDGPGSKRFASTTEDNIGKLMAVLFIESKSESRVVNGETKRVTKKYEKIISIATIQERLSKSFQITGLDSPKQARDLALYLRAGSMAAPMYIIEERTVGPSLGADNIEKGKISVIIGLILVLIFMTYYYRVFGLFANTALILNILIIVSVMSLIPGAVLTLPGIAGIVLTVGMAVDANVLIFERVKEEIRNGSTPLASIELGYKKAFSTIADANITTLIASIILFIFGTGPIKGFAVTLSIGVISSMFTAIIVTRVLANISYENNSRFKTKELSI
;
A
#
# COMPACT_ATOMS: atom_id res chain seq x y z
N GLY A 1 28.24 12.66 18.71
CA GLY A 1 27.71 11.64 17.81
C GLY A 1 28.04 11.90 16.34
N GLU A 2 28.09 13.17 15.93
CA GLU A 2 28.23 13.59 14.51
C GLU A 2 29.45 13.00 13.79
N ASN A 3 30.50 12.64 14.50
CA ASN A 3 31.72 12.08 13.93
C ASN A 3 31.71 10.54 13.80
N ILE A 4 30.63 9.87 14.20
CA ILE A 4 30.47 8.43 14.04
C ILE A 4 29.99 8.14 12.62
N VAL A 5 30.78 7.40 11.84
CA VAL A 5 30.44 6.97 10.48
C VAL A 5 29.65 5.67 10.51
N ASP A 6 30.05 4.73 11.37
CA ASP A 6 29.36 3.46 11.54
C ASP A 6 29.54 2.90 12.96
N ALA A 7 28.54 2.14 13.40
CA ALA A 7 28.59 1.37 14.64
C ALA A 7 27.86 0.04 14.42
N SER A 8 28.55 -1.07 14.62
CA SER A 8 28.02 -2.41 14.42
C SER A 8 28.27 -3.33 15.62
N SER A 9 27.28 -4.13 15.96
CA SER A 9 27.45 -5.16 17.01
C SER A 9 28.24 -6.35 16.46
N GLY A 10 29.13 -6.90 17.26
CA GLY A 10 29.98 -8.05 16.93
C GLY A 10 30.42 -8.81 18.17
N PHE A 11 31.51 -9.54 18.02
CA PHE A 11 32.17 -10.26 19.11
C PHE A 11 33.63 -9.86 19.13
N ASP A 12 34.20 -9.82 20.33
CA ASP A 12 35.65 -9.64 20.53
C ASP A 12 36.42 -10.94 20.24
N GLN A 13 37.74 -10.90 20.39
CA GLN A 13 38.63 -12.07 20.21
C GLN A 13 38.31 -13.23 21.16
N ASN A 14 37.62 -12.95 22.26
CA ASN A 14 37.22 -13.92 23.28
C ASN A 14 35.76 -14.37 23.11
N SER A 15 35.13 -14.12 21.93
CA SER A 15 33.73 -14.40 21.65
C SER A 15 32.74 -13.71 22.60
N ARG A 16 33.12 -12.59 23.22
CA ARG A 16 32.22 -11.77 24.04
C ARG A 16 31.55 -10.68 23.21
N PRO A 17 30.32 -10.31 23.55
CA PRO A 17 29.62 -9.25 22.83
C PRO A 17 30.38 -7.92 22.83
N SER A 18 30.45 -7.28 21.71
CA SER A 18 31.17 -6.03 21.50
C SER A 18 30.50 -5.13 20.48
N VAL A 19 30.91 -3.86 20.43
CA VAL A 19 30.46 -2.90 19.43
C VAL A 19 31.68 -2.30 18.73
N ASN A 20 31.73 -2.46 17.41
CA ASN A 20 32.76 -1.84 16.58
C ASN A 20 32.27 -0.44 16.18
N ILE A 21 33.11 0.55 16.33
CA ILE A 21 32.81 1.95 16.02
C ILE A 21 33.86 2.45 15.04
N THR A 22 33.40 3.18 14.02
CA THR A 22 34.26 3.86 13.04
C THR A 22 33.97 5.35 13.06
N LEU A 23 35.01 6.16 13.23
CA LEU A 23 34.94 7.62 13.23
C LEU A 23 35.39 8.19 11.88
N ASP A 24 34.95 9.40 11.57
CA ASP A 24 35.46 10.20 10.47
C ASP A 24 36.89 10.74 10.78
N GLY A 25 37.50 11.41 9.80
CA GLY A 25 38.87 11.93 9.94
C GLY A 25 39.03 12.97 11.06
N PRO A 26 38.16 13.99 11.15
CA PRO A 26 38.19 14.97 12.22
C PRO A 26 37.92 14.37 13.61
N GLY A 27 36.90 13.51 13.72
CA GLY A 27 36.53 12.81 14.94
C GLY A 27 37.63 11.91 15.46
N SER A 28 38.27 11.14 14.56
CA SER A 28 39.39 10.25 14.90
C SER A 28 40.56 11.02 15.52
N LYS A 29 40.97 12.17 14.99
CA LYS A 29 42.04 13.00 15.53
C LYS A 29 41.73 13.52 16.93
N ARG A 30 40.52 14.09 17.11
CA ARG A 30 40.09 14.58 18.42
C ARG A 30 39.99 13.47 19.46
N PHE A 31 39.44 12.34 19.06
CA PHE A 31 39.24 11.20 19.95
C PHE A 31 40.56 10.57 20.36
N ALA A 32 41.51 10.43 19.43
CA ALA A 32 42.85 9.91 19.70
C ALA A 32 43.59 10.76 20.72
N SER A 33 43.61 12.09 20.58
CA SER A 33 44.24 12.99 21.55
C SER A 33 43.58 12.91 22.94
N THR A 34 42.22 12.93 22.96
CA THR A 34 41.49 12.87 24.24
C THR A 34 41.71 11.52 24.98
N THR A 35 41.75 10.41 24.24
CA THR A 35 41.94 9.10 24.84
C THR A 35 43.40 8.84 25.30
N GLU A 36 44.36 9.40 24.58
CA GLU A 36 45.78 9.35 24.96
C GLU A 36 46.04 9.97 26.36
N ASP A 37 45.44 11.13 26.62
CA ASP A 37 45.58 11.85 27.90
C ASP A 37 44.76 11.22 29.06
N ASN A 38 43.91 10.26 28.76
CA ASN A 38 42.94 9.72 29.70
C ASN A 38 42.95 8.17 29.77
N ILE A 39 44.04 7.54 29.43
CA ILE A 39 44.23 6.07 29.57
C ILE A 39 44.04 5.65 31.02
N GLY A 40 43.27 4.59 31.26
CA GLY A 40 42.94 4.06 32.59
C GLY A 40 41.73 4.71 33.25
N LYS A 41 41.16 5.81 32.66
CA LYS A 41 39.97 6.45 33.18
C LYS A 41 38.71 5.88 32.56
N LEU A 42 37.54 6.11 33.22
CA LEU A 42 36.24 5.73 32.72
C LEU A 42 35.75 6.74 31.69
N MET A 43 35.24 6.22 30.59
CA MET A 43 34.56 6.96 29.54
C MET A 43 33.07 6.58 29.54
N ALA A 44 32.19 7.53 29.68
CA ALA A 44 30.73 7.32 29.56
C ALA A 44 30.21 7.75 28.18
N VAL A 45 29.39 6.91 27.61
CA VAL A 45 28.65 7.23 26.39
C VAL A 45 27.26 7.76 26.80
N LEU A 46 26.99 9.00 26.44
CA LEU A 46 25.73 9.68 26.75
C LEU A 46 24.85 9.71 25.51
N PHE A 47 23.62 9.21 25.62
CA PHE A 47 22.58 9.36 24.60
C PHE A 47 21.69 10.54 24.96
N ILE A 48 21.61 11.52 24.07
CA ILE A 48 20.81 12.73 24.25
C ILE A 48 19.59 12.63 23.33
N GLU A 49 18.42 12.37 23.91
CA GLU A 49 17.15 12.31 23.18
C GLU A 49 16.41 13.65 23.30
N SER A 50 15.99 14.19 22.16
CA SER A 50 15.16 15.40 22.13
C SER A 50 13.70 15.02 21.94
N LYS A 51 12.86 15.14 22.98
CA LYS A 51 11.41 14.93 22.89
C LYS A 51 10.69 16.26 22.77
N SER A 52 9.86 16.38 21.73
CA SER A 52 8.97 17.52 21.54
C SER A 52 7.61 17.24 22.17
N GLU A 53 7.26 17.98 23.20
CA GLU A 53 5.92 17.96 23.81
C GLU A 53 5.14 19.19 23.33
N SER A 54 3.91 18.96 22.85
CA SER A 54 3.01 20.05 22.53
C SER A 54 2.32 20.53 23.80
N ARG A 55 2.60 21.77 24.23
CA ARG A 55 1.91 22.41 25.35
C ARG A 55 1.07 23.58 24.85
N VAL A 56 -0.17 23.65 25.33
CA VAL A 56 -1.02 24.81 25.11
C VAL A 56 -0.60 25.91 26.10
N VAL A 57 -0.01 26.96 25.59
CA VAL A 57 0.37 28.16 26.37
C VAL A 57 -0.40 29.32 25.78
N ASN A 58 -1.25 29.96 26.58
CA ASN A 58 -2.10 31.10 26.18
C ASN A 58 -3.02 30.82 24.96
N GLY A 59 -3.57 29.60 24.84
CA GLY A 59 -4.46 29.22 23.72
C GLY A 59 -3.75 28.84 22.42
N GLU A 60 -2.42 28.98 22.35
CA GLU A 60 -1.61 28.52 21.21
C GLU A 60 -0.84 27.25 21.57
N THR A 61 -0.84 26.30 20.66
CA THR A 61 -0.05 25.06 20.80
C THR A 61 1.42 25.36 20.49
N LYS A 62 2.25 25.56 21.53
CA LYS A 62 3.69 25.69 21.36
C LYS A 62 4.40 24.36 21.59
N ARG A 63 5.30 24.00 20.67
CA ARG A 63 6.19 22.84 20.83
C ARG A 63 7.35 23.22 21.74
N VAL A 64 7.48 22.52 22.86
CA VAL A 64 8.60 22.66 23.78
C VAL A 64 9.47 21.40 23.65
N THR A 65 10.73 21.58 23.25
CA THR A 65 11.69 20.48 23.14
C THR A 65 12.41 20.31 24.47
N LYS A 66 12.26 19.14 25.09
CA LYS A 66 13.03 18.73 26.27
C LYS A 66 14.12 17.75 25.87
N LYS A 67 15.32 17.98 26.35
CA LYS A 67 16.47 17.06 26.21
C LYS A 67 16.50 16.10 27.39
N TYR A 68 16.54 14.81 27.09
CA TYR A 68 16.72 13.73 28.06
C TYR A 68 18.08 13.10 27.82
N GLU A 69 18.91 13.11 28.87
CA GLU A 69 20.25 12.54 28.83
C GLU A 69 20.24 11.19 29.55
N LYS A 70 20.75 10.17 28.90
CA LYS A 70 20.84 8.82 29.44
C LYS A 70 22.23 8.25 29.18
N ILE A 71 22.91 7.79 30.21
CA ILE A 71 24.16 7.01 30.07
C ILE A 71 23.78 5.65 29.52
N ILE A 72 24.34 5.29 28.36
CA ILE A 72 24.07 4.01 27.67
C ILE A 72 25.21 3.03 27.77
N SER A 73 26.44 3.49 28.05
CA SER A 73 27.61 2.64 28.29
C SER A 73 28.66 3.37 29.10
N ILE A 74 29.39 2.63 29.94
CA ILE A 74 30.56 3.09 30.64
C ILE A 74 31.67 2.06 30.37
N ALA A 75 32.82 2.50 29.85
CA ALA A 75 33.94 1.63 29.51
C ALA A 75 35.24 2.31 29.96
N THR A 76 36.24 1.52 30.32
CA THR A 76 37.59 2.02 30.65
C THR A 76 38.39 2.19 29.37
N ILE A 77 39.08 3.33 29.23
CA ILE A 77 39.97 3.59 28.11
C ILE A 77 41.25 2.76 28.35
N GLN A 78 41.46 1.72 27.57
CA GLN A 78 42.61 0.80 27.72
C GLN A 78 43.84 1.29 26.97
N GLU A 79 43.61 1.95 25.81
CA GLU A 79 44.66 2.44 24.94
C GLU A 79 44.21 3.70 24.20
N ARG A 80 45.13 4.33 23.45
CA ARG A 80 44.81 5.40 22.54
C ARG A 80 43.89 4.89 21.41
N LEU A 81 42.67 5.42 21.33
CA LEU A 81 41.70 5.00 20.35
C LEU A 81 41.88 5.81 19.06
N SER A 82 41.84 5.11 17.91
CA SER A 82 42.03 5.73 16.59
C SER A 82 40.72 5.79 15.77
N LYS A 83 40.83 5.67 14.46
CA LYS A 83 39.68 5.74 13.53
C LYS A 83 38.65 4.63 13.77
N SER A 84 39.11 3.44 14.11
CA SER A 84 38.22 2.31 14.42
C SER A 84 38.65 1.72 15.75
N PHE A 85 37.69 1.47 16.62
CA PHE A 85 37.90 0.87 17.94
C PHE A 85 36.68 0.05 18.37
N GLN A 86 36.83 -0.70 19.45
CA GLN A 86 35.80 -1.61 19.90
C GLN A 86 35.48 -1.33 21.38
N ILE A 87 34.20 -1.29 21.69
CA ILE A 87 33.70 -1.33 23.08
C ILE A 87 33.43 -2.77 23.43
N THR A 88 34.14 -3.27 24.45
CA THR A 88 34.03 -4.64 24.98
C THR A 88 33.46 -4.61 26.39
N GLY A 89 33.25 -5.80 27.00
CA GLY A 89 32.73 -5.90 28.37
C GLY A 89 31.23 -5.72 28.46
N LEU A 90 30.51 -6.04 27.41
CA LEU A 90 29.06 -6.03 27.38
C LEU A 90 28.47 -7.37 27.83
N ASP A 91 27.41 -7.34 28.63
CA ASP A 91 26.84 -8.51 29.29
C ASP A 91 26.08 -9.45 28.32
N SER A 92 25.57 -8.92 27.20
CA SER A 92 24.76 -9.71 26.27
C SER A 92 24.85 -9.21 24.83
N PRO A 93 24.61 -10.12 23.84
CA PRO A 93 24.48 -9.71 22.41
C PRO A 93 23.36 -8.73 22.17
N LYS A 94 22.32 -8.72 23.00
CA LYS A 94 21.23 -7.75 22.93
C LYS A 94 21.72 -6.35 23.29
N GLN A 95 22.48 -6.23 24.40
CA GLN A 95 23.05 -4.96 24.82
C GLN A 95 24.01 -4.38 23.76
N ALA A 96 24.82 -5.24 23.11
CA ALA A 96 25.66 -4.81 21.99
C ALA A 96 24.87 -4.28 20.81
N ARG A 97 23.78 -4.94 20.44
CA ARG A 97 22.89 -4.47 19.37
C ARG A 97 22.23 -3.15 19.71
N ASP A 98 21.69 -3.03 20.93
CA ASP A 98 21.02 -1.82 21.38
C ASP A 98 22.01 -0.65 21.44
N LEU A 99 23.24 -0.85 21.93
CA LEU A 99 24.29 0.16 21.96
C LEU A 99 24.70 0.59 20.55
N ALA A 100 24.91 -0.34 19.63
CA ALA A 100 25.22 -0.03 18.22
C ALA A 100 24.09 0.78 17.56
N LEU A 101 22.82 0.47 17.87
CA LEU A 101 21.66 1.20 17.40
C LEU A 101 21.64 2.64 17.93
N TYR A 102 21.86 2.84 19.23
CA TYR A 102 21.93 4.17 19.85
C TYR A 102 23.07 5.02 19.27
N LEU A 103 24.23 4.42 19.03
CA LEU A 103 25.38 5.12 18.45
C LEU A 103 25.08 5.57 17.01
N ARG A 104 24.48 4.70 16.19
CA ARG A 104 24.04 5.07 14.83
C ARG A 104 22.92 6.13 14.85
N ALA A 105 21.96 6.03 15.76
CA ALA A 105 20.91 7.03 15.91
C ALA A 105 21.49 8.39 16.35
N GLY A 106 22.50 8.39 17.22
CA GLY A 106 23.18 9.60 17.70
C GLY A 106 24.14 10.22 16.68
N SER A 107 24.43 9.56 15.55
CA SER A 107 25.26 10.09 14.46
C SER A 107 24.46 10.95 13.46
N MET A 108 23.15 10.98 13.56
CA MET A 108 22.32 11.79 12.65
C MET A 108 22.52 13.29 12.90
N ALA A 109 22.88 14.00 11.83
CA ALA A 109 23.19 15.43 11.87
C ALA A 109 21.98 16.34 12.15
N ALA A 110 20.76 15.83 11.99
CA ALA A 110 19.52 16.58 12.20
C ALA A 110 18.60 15.88 13.21
N PRO A 111 17.96 16.61 14.14
CA PRO A 111 16.99 16.03 15.04
C PRO A 111 15.77 15.55 14.26
N MET A 112 15.35 14.31 14.49
CA MET A 112 14.12 13.76 13.92
C MET A 112 12.98 13.93 14.91
N TYR A 113 11.83 14.37 14.40
CA TYR A 113 10.59 14.46 15.16
C TYR A 113 9.54 13.56 14.55
N ILE A 114 8.79 12.87 15.39
CA ILE A 114 7.57 12.17 14.97
C ILE A 114 6.53 13.22 14.65
N ILE A 115 6.20 13.38 13.36
CA ILE A 115 5.20 14.35 12.90
C ILE A 115 3.80 13.81 13.11
N GLU A 116 3.62 12.51 12.86
CA GLU A 116 2.34 11.82 13.00
C GLU A 116 2.59 10.39 13.48
N GLU A 117 1.91 10.01 14.53
CA GLU A 117 1.84 8.64 15.02
C GLU A 117 0.37 8.21 15.02
N ARG A 118 0.04 7.22 14.20
CA ARG A 118 -1.29 6.61 14.18
C ARG A 118 -1.19 5.18 14.68
N THR A 119 -1.60 4.96 15.90
CA THR A 119 -1.76 3.62 16.44
C THR A 119 -3.17 3.13 16.16
N VAL A 120 -3.34 2.28 15.16
CA VAL A 120 -4.62 1.60 14.92
C VAL A 120 -4.60 0.30 15.71
N GLY A 121 -5.44 0.22 16.74
CA GLY A 121 -5.57 -1.00 17.53
C GLY A 121 -6.11 -2.16 16.68
N PRO A 122 -5.71 -3.42 16.94
CA PRO A 122 -6.15 -4.60 16.17
C PRO A 122 -7.69 -4.75 16.11
N SER A 123 -8.39 -4.36 17.15
CA SER A 123 -9.85 -4.41 17.24
C SER A 123 -10.54 -3.45 16.26
N LEU A 124 -10.06 -2.19 16.16
CA LEU A 124 -10.61 -1.22 15.22
C LEU A 124 -10.40 -1.63 13.76
N GLY A 125 -9.27 -2.29 13.48
CA GLY A 125 -9.01 -2.85 12.16
C GLY A 125 -9.97 -3.99 11.80
N ALA A 126 -10.22 -4.91 12.74
CA ALA A 126 -11.12 -6.04 12.55
C ALA A 126 -12.58 -5.60 12.34
N ASP A 127 -13.10 -4.69 13.17
CA ASP A 127 -14.45 -4.16 13.05
C ASP A 127 -14.69 -3.43 11.72
N ASN A 128 -13.70 -2.65 11.26
CA ASN A 128 -13.79 -1.94 10.00
C ASN A 128 -13.76 -2.90 8.80
N ILE A 129 -12.95 -3.96 8.86
CA ILE A 129 -12.91 -5.00 7.82
C ILE A 129 -14.24 -5.76 7.77
N GLU A 130 -14.82 -6.11 8.91
CA GLU A 130 -16.10 -6.81 8.96
C GLU A 130 -17.25 -5.96 8.40
N LYS A 131 -17.35 -4.70 8.83
CA LYS A 131 -18.32 -3.75 8.27
C LYS A 131 -18.11 -3.51 6.77
N GLY A 132 -16.85 -3.41 6.33
CA GLY A 132 -16.50 -3.30 4.93
C GLY A 132 -16.97 -4.51 4.11
N LYS A 133 -16.73 -5.73 4.57
CA LYS A 133 -17.20 -6.96 3.91
C LYS A 133 -18.73 -7.00 3.77
N ILE A 134 -19.45 -6.70 4.85
CA ILE A 134 -20.92 -6.68 4.84
C ILE A 134 -21.42 -5.66 3.80
N SER A 135 -20.86 -4.46 3.79
CA SER A 135 -21.25 -3.41 2.83
C SER A 135 -21.01 -3.82 1.39
N VAL A 136 -19.87 -4.48 1.09
CA VAL A 136 -19.56 -5.00 -0.25
C VAL A 136 -20.56 -6.06 -0.67
N ILE A 137 -20.88 -7.00 0.21
CA ILE A 137 -21.83 -8.08 -0.07
C ILE A 137 -23.22 -7.54 -0.34
N ILE A 138 -23.71 -6.62 0.50
CA ILE A 138 -25.03 -5.99 0.30
C ILE A 138 -25.05 -5.22 -1.02
N GLY A 139 -24.04 -4.39 -1.28
CA GLY A 139 -23.94 -3.62 -2.53
C GLY A 139 -23.92 -4.52 -3.77
N LEU A 140 -23.14 -5.61 -3.72
CA LEU A 140 -23.08 -6.59 -4.80
C LEU A 140 -24.43 -7.26 -5.05
N ILE A 141 -25.12 -7.72 -4.00
CA ILE A 141 -26.44 -8.36 -4.11
C ILE A 141 -27.45 -7.39 -4.75
N LEU A 142 -27.48 -6.13 -4.31
CA LEU A 142 -28.37 -5.13 -4.87
C LEU A 142 -28.11 -4.90 -6.35
N VAL A 143 -26.84 -4.82 -6.75
CA VAL A 143 -26.45 -4.68 -8.16
C VAL A 143 -26.87 -5.89 -8.99
N LEU A 144 -26.63 -7.11 -8.50
CA LEU A 144 -27.02 -8.35 -9.20
C LEU A 144 -28.53 -8.42 -9.41
N ILE A 145 -29.32 -8.07 -8.39
CA ILE A 145 -30.78 -8.02 -8.48
C ILE A 145 -31.21 -6.94 -9.50
N PHE A 146 -30.67 -5.74 -9.39
CA PHE A 146 -31.01 -4.64 -10.31
C PHE A 146 -30.71 -5.01 -11.76
N MET A 147 -29.52 -5.53 -12.05
CA MET A 147 -29.13 -5.91 -13.40
C MET A 147 -30.03 -7.02 -13.96
N THR A 148 -30.35 -8.03 -13.16
CA THR A 148 -31.26 -9.10 -13.60
C THR A 148 -32.67 -8.59 -13.84
N TYR A 149 -33.20 -7.71 -12.98
CA TYR A 149 -34.52 -7.16 -13.11
C TYR A 149 -34.66 -6.25 -14.34
N TYR A 150 -33.71 -5.36 -14.53
CA TYR A 150 -33.77 -4.32 -15.56
C TYR A 150 -33.36 -4.83 -16.95
N TYR A 151 -32.25 -5.62 -17.04
CA TYR A 151 -31.71 -6.10 -18.30
C TYR A 151 -32.00 -7.58 -18.57
N ARG A 152 -32.78 -8.25 -17.74
CA ARG A 152 -33.23 -9.63 -17.94
C ARG A 152 -32.06 -10.57 -18.32
N VAL A 153 -32.09 -11.15 -19.54
CA VAL A 153 -31.07 -12.11 -20.00
C VAL A 153 -29.67 -11.45 -20.09
N PHE A 154 -29.60 -10.24 -20.62
CA PHE A 154 -28.33 -9.50 -20.66
C PHE A 154 -27.84 -9.16 -19.26
N GLY A 155 -28.74 -8.94 -18.31
CA GLY A 155 -28.38 -8.80 -16.90
C GLY A 155 -27.71 -10.02 -16.31
N LEU A 156 -28.11 -11.23 -16.71
CA LEU A 156 -27.44 -12.47 -16.29
C LEU A 156 -26.02 -12.56 -16.87
N PHE A 157 -25.80 -12.11 -18.13
CA PHE A 157 -24.45 -12.05 -18.71
C PHE A 157 -23.56 -11.07 -17.96
N ALA A 158 -24.10 -9.87 -17.64
CA ALA A 158 -23.39 -8.88 -16.85
C ALA A 158 -23.04 -9.40 -15.45
N ASN A 159 -23.97 -10.09 -14.80
CA ASN A 159 -23.75 -10.69 -13.48
C ASN A 159 -22.65 -11.75 -13.51
N THR A 160 -22.63 -12.60 -14.53
CA THR A 160 -21.56 -13.59 -14.74
C THR A 160 -20.22 -12.92 -14.95
N ALA A 161 -20.17 -11.86 -15.78
CA ALA A 161 -18.97 -11.07 -16.02
C ALA A 161 -18.49 -10.37 -14.75
N LEU A 162 -19.41 -9.85 -13.93
CA LEU A 162 -19.09 -9.19 -12.66
C LEU A 162 -18.48 -10.15 -11.64
N ILE A 163 -19.04 -11.35 -11.48
CA ILE A 163 -18.50 -12.39 -10.61
C ILE A 163 -17.09 -12.79 -11.10
N LEU A 164 -16.93 -13.00 -12.40
CA LEU A 164 -15.63 -13.32 -12.98
C LEU A 164 -14.61 -12.19 -12.77
N ASN A 165 -15.06 -10.93 -12.89
CA ASN A 165 -14.22 -9.77 -12.62
C ASN A 165 -13.66 -9.78 -11.19
N ILE A 166 -14.52 -10.00 -10.20
CA ILE A 166 -14.08 -10.11 -8.79
C ILE A 166 -13.09 -11.25 -8.59
N LEU A 167 -13.34 -12.41 -9.20
CA LEU A 167 -12.44 -13.55 -9.13
C LEU A 167 -11.08 -13.24 -9.77
N ILE A 168 -11.05 -12.53 -10.89
CA ILE A 168 -9.80 -12.08 -11.54
C ILE A 168 -9.05 -11.13 -10.64
N ILE A 169 -9.73 -10.12 -10.06
CA ILE A 169 -9.08 -9.15 -9.16
C ILE A 169 -8.41 -9.88 -7.98
N VAL A 170 -9.14 -10.76 -7.31
CA VAL A 170 -8.60 -11.51 -6.15
C VAL A 170 -7.45 -12.42 -6.58
N SER A 171 -7.57 -13.10 -7.71
CA SER A 171 -6.54 -13.99 -8.24
C SER A 171 -5.26 -13.23 -8.60
N VAL A 172 -5.38 -12.12 -9.32
CA VAL A 172 -4.21 -11.30 -9.71
C VAL A 172 -3.55 -10.68 -8.49
N MET A 173 -4.32 -10.18 -7.53
CA MET A 173 -3.76 -9.67 -6.26
C MET A 173 -3.01 -10.75 -5.47
N SER A 174 -3.49 -11.99 -5.48
CA SER A 174 -2.82 -13.09 -4.80
C SER A 174 -1.49 -13.48 -5.45
N LEU A 175 -1.30 -13.19 -6.75
CA LEU A 175 -0.06 -13.46 -7.48
C LEU A 175 1.02 -12.39 -7.28
N ILE A 176 0.65 -11.19 -6.83
CA ILE A 176 1.61 -10.09 -6.65
C ILE A 176 2.26 -10.20 -5.27
N PRO A 177 3.58 -10.47 -5.17
CA PRO A 177 4.28 -10.55 -3.89
C PRO A 177 4.19 -9.21 -3.13
N GLY A 178 3.76 -9.27 -1.88
CA GLY A 178 3.63 -8.07 -1.02
C GLY A 178 2.39 -7.21 -1.27
N ALA A 179 1.48 -7.62 -2.15
CA ALA A 179 0.19 -6.96 -2.26
C ALA A 179 -0.64 -7.24 -1.00
N VAL A 180 -0.99 -6.19 -0.27
CA VAL A 180 -1.83 -6.27 0.93
C VAL A 180 -3.15 -5.60 0.66
N LEU A 181 -4.24 -6.31 0.94
CA LEU A 181 -5.58 -5.74 0.85
C LEU A 181 -5.79 -4.77 2.03
N THR A 182 -5.63 -3.48 1.73
CA THR A 182 -5.87 -2.40 2.69
C THR A 182 -7.35 -1.99 2.69
N LEU A 183 -7.80 -1.27 3.72
CA LEU A 183 -9.16 -0.71 3.75
C LEU A 183 -9.49 0.15 2.53
N PRO A 184 -8.63 1.09 2.08
CA PRO A 184 -8.80 1.75 0.79
C PRO A 184 -8.77 0.79 -0.40
N GLY A 185 -8.01 -0.32 -0.33
CA GLY A 185 -8.01 -1.35 -1.37
C GLY A 185 -9.36 -2.04 -1.51
N ILE A 186 -10.06 -2.32 -0.40
CA ILE A 186 -11.44 -2.83 -0.42
C ILE A 186 -12.37 -1.80 -1.10
N ALA A 187 -12.25 -0.52 -0.76
CA ALA A 187 -13.00 0.54 -1.43
C ALA A 187 -12.72 0.60 -2.94
N GLY A 188 -11.47 0.34 -3.36
CA GLY A 188 -11.09 0.20 -4.77
C GLY A 188 -11.83 -0.93 -5.47
N ILE A 189 -11.99 -2.09 -4.83
CA ILE A 189 -12.78 -3.21 -5.38
C ILE A 189 -14.25 -2.79 -5.56
N VAL A 190 -14.86 -2.14 -4.56
CA VAL A 190 -16.25 -1.66 -4.65
C VAL A 190 -16.42 -0.67 -5.79
N LEU A 191 -15.49 0.26 -5.93
CA LEU A 191 -15.51 1.24 -7.02
C LEU A 191 -15.41 0.56 -8.38
N THR A 192 -14.53 -0.43 -8.54
CA THR A 192 -14.38 -1.16 -9.81
C THR A 192 -15.60 -2.03 -10.15
N VAL A 193 -16.31 -2.56 -9.14
CA VAL A 193 -17.60 -3.23 -9.33
C VAL A 193 -18.61 -2.27 -9.96
N GLY A 194 -18.71 -1.04 -9.45
CA GLY A 194 -19.58 0.00 -10.05
C GLY A 194 -19.20 0.30 -11.50
N MET A 195 -17.93 0.54 -11.78
CA MET A 195 -17.45 0.81 -13.15
C MET A 195 -17.65 -0.37 -14.11
N ALA A 196 -17.53 -1.62 -13.62
CA ALA A 196 -17.81 -2.80 -14.45
C ALA A 196 -19.29 -2.89 -14.84
N VAL A 197 -20.18 -2.53 -13.93
CA VAL A 197 -21.63 -2.46 -14.19
C VAL A 197 -21.94 -1.35 -15.20
N ASP A 198 -21.36 -0.15 -15.02
CA ASP A 198 -21.55 0.98 -15.93
C ASP A 198 -21.12 0.66 -17.37
N ALA A 199 -20.01 -0.05 -17.54
CA ALA A 199 -19.57 -0.51 -18.85
C ALA A 199 -20.61 -1.44 -19.52
N ASN A 200 -21.17 -2.39 -18.77
CA ASN A 200 -22.21 -3.28 -19.27
C ASN A 200 -23.52 -2.53 -19.59
N VAL A 201 -23.94 -1.61 -18.72
CA VAL A 201 -25.10 -0.74 -18.95
C VAL A 201 -24.94 0.05 -20.23
N LEU A 202 -23.78 0.67 -20.45
CA LEU A 202 -23.51 1.44 -21.67
C LEU A 202 -23.59 0.56 -22.92
N ILE A 203 -23.03 -0.64 -22.89
CA ILE A 203 -23.11 -1.59 -24.00
C ILE A 203 -24.57 -1.94 -24.28
N PHE A 204 -25.34 -2.28 -23.25
CA PHE A 204 -26.72 -2.74 -23.41
C PHE A 204 -27.66 -1.61 -23.91
N GLU A 205 -27.45 -0.41 -23.43
CA GLU A 205 -28.22 0.74 -23.95
C GLU A 205 -27.86 1.04 -25.42
N ARG A 206 -26.61 0.88 -25.84
CA ARG A 206 -26.23 0.98 -27.25
C ARG A 206 -26.85 -0.13 -28.08
N VAL A 207 -26.92 -1.35 -27.59
CA VAL A 207 -27.63 -2.45 -28.26
C VAL A 207 -29.13 -2.13 -28.44
N LYS A 208 -29.78 -1.59 -27.36
CA LYS A 208 -31.18 -1.15 -27.45
C LYS A 208 -31.38 -0.05 -28.47
N GLU A 209 -30.47 0.90 -28.56
CA GLU A 209 -30.50 1.98 -29.53
C GLU A 209 -30.45 1.43 -30.96
N GLU A 210 -29.56 0.48 -31.25
CA GLU A 210 -29.43 -0.14 -32.57
C GLU A 210 -30.68 -0.94 -32.95
N ILE A 211 -31.34 -1.60 -32.00
CA ILE A 211 -32.63 -2.28 -32.21
C ILE A 211 -33.71 -1.26 -32.59
N ARG A 212 -33.79 -0.14 -31.86
CA ARG A 212 -34.76 0.94 -32.15
C ARG A 212 -34.53 1.57 -33.52
N ASN A 213 -33.29 1.59 -34.00
CA ASN A 213 -32.90 2.06 -35.34
C ASN A 213 -33.22 1.04 -36.44
N GLY A 214 -33.80 -0.12 -36.09
CA GLY A 214 -34.25 -1.14 -37.05
C GLY A 214 -33.17 -2.17 -37.45
N SER A 215 -32.05 -2.22 -36.74
CA SER A 215 -31.02 -3.24 -36.97
C SER A 215 -31.50 -4.63 -36.55
N THR A 216 -31.02 -5.67 -37.21
CA THR A 216 -31.29 -7.06 -36.77
C THR A 216 -30.67 -7.34 -35.39
N PRO A 217 -31.22 -8.27 -34.59
CA PRO A 217 -30.72 -8.56 -33.25
C PRO A 217 -29.21 -8.80 -33.20
N LEU A 218 -28.69 -9.61 -34.11
CA LEU A 218 -27.25 -9.95 -34.14
C LEU A 218 -26.38 -8.74 -34.53
N ALA A 219 -26.85 -7.95 -35.53
CA ALA A 219 -26.16 -6.73 -35.94
C ALA A 219 -26.21 -5.65 -34.81
N SER A 220 -27.32 -5.57 -34.08
CA SER A 220 -27.44 -4.66 -32.93
C SER A 220 -26.48 -4.98 -31.82
N ILE A 221 -26.24 -6.26 -31.51
CA ILE A 221 -25.23 -6.69 -30.57
C ILE A 221 -23.85 -6.24 -31.06
N GLU A 222 -23.49 -6.58 -32.31
CA GLU A 222 -22.15 -6.24 -32.83
C GLU A 222 -21.91 -4.74 -32.87
N LEU A 223 -22.84 -3.97 -33.36
CA LEU A 223 -22.75 -2.50 -33.44
C LEU A 223 -22.75 -1.85 -32.05
N GLY A 224 -23.57 -2.33 -31.12
CA GLY A 224 -23.64 -1.84 -29.75
C GLY A 224 -22.28 -1.99 -29.04
N TYR A 225 -21.66 -3.17 -29.11
CA TYR A 225 -20.32 -3.39 -28.55
C TYR A 225 -19.26 -2.51 -29.22
N LYS A 226 -19.29 -2.40 -30.54
CA LYS A 226 -18.35 -1.59 -31.32
C LYS A 226 -18.45 -0.10 -30.95
N LYS A 227 -19.66 0.43 -30.86
CA LYS A 227 -19.90 1.85 -30.52
C LYS A 227 -19.60 2.18 -29.07
N ALA A 228 -19.90 1.27 -28.13
CA ALA A 228 -19.63 1.47 -26.72
C ALA A 228 -18.12 1.38 -26.40
N PHE A 229 -17.34 0.64 -27.20
CA PHE A 229 -15.92 0.37 -26.92
C PHE A 229 -15.10 1.64 -26.73
N SER A 230 -15.19 2.63 -27.61
CA SER A 230 -14.40 3.86 -27.52
C SER A 230 -14.70 4.61 -26.23
N THR A 231 -15.99 4.77 -25.88
CA THR A 231 -16.40 5.49 -24.67
C THR A 231 -15.93 4.77 -23.40
N ILE A 232 -16.03 3.43 -23.37
CA ILE A 232 -15.55 2.62 -22.24
C ILE A 232 -14.02 2.70 -22.14
N ALA A 233 -13.32 2.61 -23.28
CA ALA A 233 -11.85 2.69 -23.28
C ALA A 233 -11.38 4.05 -22.79
N ASP A 234 -11.95 5.15 -23.27
CA ASP A 234 -11.57 6.51 -22.88
C ASP A 234 -11.74 6.75 -21.36
N ALA A 235 -12.89 6.35 -20.82
CA ALA A 235 -13.18 6.49 -19.40
C ALA A 235 -12.21 5.65 -18.52
N ASN A 236 -11.94 4.42 -18.95
CA ASN A 236 -11.08 3.50 -18.19
C ASN A 236 -9.60 3.86 -18.31
N ILE A 237 -9.13 4.34 -19.47
CA ILE A 237 -7.75 4.84 -19.64
C ILE A 237 -7.50 6.03 -18.71
N THR A 238 -8.44 6.96 -18.61
CA THR A 238 -8.33 8.11 -17.69
C THR A 238 -8.19 7.65 -16.24
N THR A 239 -9.01 6.69 -15.81
CA THR A 239 -8.97 6.12 -14.47
C THR A 239 -7.66 5.34 -14.25
N LEU A 240 -7.18 4.62 -15.26
CA LEU A 240 -5.91 3.88 -15.18
C LEU A 240 -4.71 4.83 -15.02
N ILE A 241 -4.69 5.96 -15.75
CA ILE A 241 -3.65 6.99 -15.58
C ILE A 241 -3.68 7.53 -14.15
N ALA A 242 -4.85 7.86 -13.61
CA ALA A 242 -4.98 8.32 -12.24
C ALA A 242 -4.48 7.28 -11.22
N SER A 243 -4.80 6.01 -11.42
CA SER A 243 -4.35 4.92 -10.53
C SER A 243 -2.85 4.71 -10.59
N ILE A 244 -2.21 4.83 -11.76
CA ILE A 244 -0.74 4.77 -11.92
C ILE A 244 -0.07 5.92 -11.17
N ILE A 245 -0.61 7.14 -11.28
CA ILE A 245 -0.10 8.31 -10.56
C ILE A 245 -0.20 8.07 -9.04
N LEU A 246 -1.33 7.56 -8.56
CA LEU A 246 -1.52 7.20 -7.15
C LEU A 246 -0.56 6.08 -6.69
N PHE A 247 -0.21 5.16 -7.57
CA PHE A 247 0.76 4.10 -7.27
C PHE A 247 2.18 4.65 -7.13
N ILE A 248 2.58 5.59 -7.99
CA ILE A 248 3.93 6.18 -7.98
C ILE A 248 4.11 7.10 -6.77
N PHE A 249 3.19 8.01 -6.55
CA PHE A 249 3.30 9.05 -5.52
C PHE A 249 2.63 8.69 -4.18
N GLY A 250 1.76 7.68 -4.16
CA GLY A 250 1.07 7.25 -2.95
C GLY A 250 1.98 6.51 -1.97
N THR A 251 1.59 6.53 -0.70
CA THR A 251 2.30 5.81 0.37
C THR A 251 1.34 4.84 1.07
N GLY A 252 1.87 3.73 1.59
CA GLY A 252 1.13 2.79 2.42
C GLY A 252 -0.24 2.38 1.86
N PRO A 253 -1.35 2.74 2.56
CA PRO A 253 -2.70 2.35 2.16
C PRO A 253 -3.14 2.85 0.78
N ILE A 254 -2.64 4.02 0.34
CA ILE A 254 -2.97 4.60 -0.98
C ILE A 254 -2.40 3.74 -2.11
N LYS A 255 -1.21 3.18 -1.95
CA LYS A 255 -0.65 2.22 -2.92
C LYS A 255 -1.53 0.98 -3.06
N GLY A 256 -2.04 0.45 -1.95
CA GLY A 256 -2.98 -0.67 -1.98
C GLY A 256 -4.24 -0.37 -2.78
N PHE A 257 -4.84 0.83 -2.58
CA PHE A 257 -5.96 1.31 -3.39
C PHE A 257 -5.61 1.41 -4.87
N ALA A 258 -4.47 2.01 -5.20
CA ALA A 258 -4.04 2.19 -6.58
C ALA A 258 -3.84 0.84 -7.31
N VAL A 259 -3.27 -0.16 -6.64
CA VAL A 259 -3.10 -1.51 -7.18
C VAL A 259 -4.44 -2.17 -7.46
N THR A 260 -5.36 -2.18 -6.49
CA THR A 260 -6.69 -2.78 -6.66
C THR A 260 -7.48 -2.07 -7.76
N LEU A 261 -7.42 -0.75 -7.84
CA LEU A 261 -8.08 0.05 -8.87
C LEU A 261 -7.52 -0.26 -10.26
N SER A 262 -6.19 -0.31 -10.43
CA SER A 262 -5.56 -0.64 -11.71
C SER A 262 -5.95 -2.03 -12.21
N ILE A 263 -5.85 -3.03 -11.36
CA ILE A 263 -6.25 -4.42 -11.69
C ILE A 263 -7.74 -4.45 -12.03
N GLY A 264 -8.56 -3.80 -11.22
CA GLY A 264 -10.01 -3.77 -11.39
C GLY A 264 -10.45 -3.12 -12.70
N VAL A 265 -9.83 -2.01 -13.09
CA VAL A 265 -10.11 -1.33 -14.37
C VAL A 265 -9.77 -2.23 -15.55
N ILE A 266 -8.59 -2.85 -15.56
CA ILE A 266 -8.17 -3.73 -16.64
C ILE A 266 -9.06 -4.98 -16.73
N SER A 267 -9.37 -5.60 -15.60
CA SER A 267 -10.22 -6.79 -15.55
C SER A 267 -11.67 -6.48 -15.91
N SER A 268 -12.20 -5.31 -15.51
CA SER A 268 -13.57 -4.91 -15.86
C SER A 268 -13.72 -4.66 -17.34
N MET A 269 -12.76 -4.02 -18.01
CA MET A 269 -12.75 -3.87 -19.47
C MET A 269 -12.76 -5.24 -20.18
N PHE A 270 -11.92 -6.14 -19.71
CA PHE A 270 -11.87 -7.51 -20.27
C PHE A 270 -13.21 -8.22 -20.11
N THR A 271 -13.77 -8.23 -18.91
CA THR A 271 -15.00 -8.98 -18.64
C THR A 271 -16.23 -8.33 -19.31
N ALA A 272 -16.33 -7.01 -19.30
CA ALA A 272 -17.45 -6.31 -19.91
C ALA A 272 -17.44 -6.38 -21.46
N ILE A 273 -16.25 -6.32 -22.09
CA ILE A 273 -16.17 -6.27 -23.55
C ILE A 273 -16.09 -7.66 -24.16
N ILE A 274 -15.27 -8.55 -23.58
CA ILE A 274 -14.99 -9.86 -24.18
C ILE A 274 -15.95 -10.92 -23.63
N VAL A 275 -16.04 -11.05 -22.30
CA VAL A 275 -16.83 -12.14 -21.71
C VAL A 275 -18.32 -11.97 -22.00
N THR A 276 -18.88 -10.78 -21.80
CA THR A 276 -20.31 -10.57 -22.07
C THR A 276 -20.65 -10.69 -23.56
N ARG A 277 -19.73 -10.27 -24.44
CA ARG A 277 -19.90 -10.44 -25.89
C ARG A 277 -19.93 -11.91 -26.29
N VAL A 278 -19.02 -12.73 -25.73
CA VAL A 278 -19.00 -14.18 -25.98
C VAL A 278 -20.29 -14.83 -25.49
N LEU A 279 -20.74 -14.50 -24.29
CA LEU A 279 -21.99 -15.03 -23.73
C LEU A 279 -23.20 -14.62 -24.57
N ALA A 280 -23.28 -13.35 -25.02
CA ALA A 280 -24.32 -12.88 -25.89
C ALA A 280 -24.34 -13.61 -27.24
N ASN A 281 -23.17 -13.74 -27.89
CA ASN A 281 -23.08 -14.44 -29.18
C ASN A 281 -23.47 -15.91 -29.05
N ILE A 282 -22.95 -16.65 -28.08
CA ILE A 282 -23.28 -18.06 -27.86
C ILE A 282 -24.79 -18.24 -27.61
N SER A 283 -25.40 -17.36 -26.83
CA SER A 283 -26.82 -17.47 -26.51
C SER A 283 -27.73 -17.16 -27.70
N TYR A 284 -27.35 -16.22 -28.57
CA TYR A 284 -28.19 -15.80 -29.69
C TYR A 284 -27.86 -16.50 -31.01
N GLU A 285 -26.63 -16.99 -31.19
CA GLU A 285 -26.23 -17.73 -32.38
C GLU A 285 -26.71 -19.18 -32.33
N ASN A 286 -26.63 -19.83 -31.17
CA ASN A 286 -26.89 -21.28 -31.02
C ASN A 286 -28.37 -21.61 -30.77
N ASN A 287 -29.23 -20.64 -30.54
CA ASN A 287 -30.61 -20.88 -30.13
C ASN A 287 -31.60 -20.36 -31.19
N SER A 288 -32.07 -21.27 -32.06
CA SER A 288 -33.07 -20.98 -33.11
C SER A 288 -34.37 -20.40 -32.56
N ARG A 289 -34.68 -20.59 -31.29
CA ARG A 289 -35.84 -20.00 -30.59
C ARG A 289 -35.70 -18.52 -30.36
N PHE A 290 -34.49 -17.93 -30.33
CA PHE A 290 -34.24 -16.50 -30.15
C PHE A 290 -34.15 -15.76 -31.48
N LYS A 291 -34.04 -16.47 -32.65
CA LYS A 291 -34.05 -15.82 -33.98
C LYS A 291 -35.36 -15.15 -34.35
N THR A 292 -36.45 -15.50 -33.67
CA THR A 292 -37.79 -14.98 -33.90
C THR A 292 -38.36 -14.20 -32.75
N LYS A 293 -37.68 -14.10 -31.60
CA LYS A 293 -38.13 -13.33 -30.45
C LYS A 293 -37.31 -12.05 -30.32
N GLU A 294 -37.99 -10.97 -29.98
CA GLU A 294 -37.35 -9.70 -29.58
C GLU A 294 -36.26 -9.95 -28.55
N LEU A 295 -35.13 -9.28 -28.69
CA LEU A 295 -34.05 -9.32 -27.72
C LEU A 295 -34.64 -9.00 -26.34
N SER A 296 -34.50 -9.94 -25.40
CA SER A 296 -34.92 -9.76 -24.01
C SER A 296 -33.89 -8.90 -23.29
N ILE A 297 -33.93 -7.59 -23.55
CA ILE A 297 -33.11 -6.55 -22.94
C ILE A 297 -33.99 -5.56 -22.17
#